data_311bbe4724a84aff2b18e308827c1a06
#
_entry.id   311bbe4724a84aff2b18e308827c1a06
#
_cell.length_a   1.000
_cell.length_b   1.000
_cell.length_c   1.000
_cell.angle_alpha   90.00
_cell.angle_beta   90.00
_cell.angle_gamma   90.00
#
_symmetry.space_group_name_H-M   'P 1'
#
loop_
_entity.id
_entity.type
_entity.pdbx_description
1 polymer ?
#
loop_
_entity_poly.entity_id
_entity_poly.type
_entity_poly.pdbx_seq_one_letter_code
_entity_poly.pdbx_strand_id
1 'polypeptide(L)'
;MTSPESHANGELLVEIRNHVATLTLNRPAALNALSFDMLEGMTALFNIWALDPNIHAIVAVGAGEKAFCAGGDVRGLYNSLINKNEHFHQQYFSVEYALNYRIHRFLKNTGKPYIAMIDGIVMGGGMGISQGATLRIAGERTRMAMPETAIGLFPDVGGSYFLSRAPGAIGLYLALTGTTIKAADALYAGLADLYMPPAAQQQFFMQLGQLHWTDNPLGDITTLTRSLATPPPEPDATSAQIAPLSALRPAIDLHFANQPSVQAIMTSLENEQRPLYGDWVKQTIELLKKRSPTMLCVAKRQIETAATMTLADCFRMELNMVQACFGSHDLIEGIRALLIDKDNAPRWNPASLTEVTPAMIDAFFRPHWAPSAHPLKDLEITLG
;
A
#
# COMPACT_ATOMS: atom_id res chain seq x y z
N MET A 1 -2.38 17.66 30.00
CA MET A 1 -2.29 16.66 28.93
C MET A 1 -1.15 15.73 29.31
N THR A 2 -1.39 14.44 29.40
CA THR A 2 -0.34 13.43 29.58
C THR A 2 0.48 13.38 28.30
N SER A 3 1.81 13.28 28.41
CA SER A 3 2.67 13.09 27.24
C SER A 3 2.31 11.75 26.55
N PRO A 4 2.38 11.67 25.21
CA PRO A 4 2.18 10.42 24.51
C PRO A 4 3.11 9.32 25.01
N GLU A 5 2.61 8.10 25.11
CA GLU A 5 3.41 6.92 25.43
C GLU A 5 4.29 6.55 24.24
N SER A 6 5.56 6.24 24.49
CA SER A 6 6.56 5.93 23.45
C SER A 6 6.76 4.42 23.33
N HIS A 7 6.69 3.91 22.11
CA HIS A 7 6.92 2.51 21.74
C HIS A 7 7.94 2.42 20.59
N ALA A 8 8.47 1.23 20.35
CA ALA A 8 9.41 0.99 19.25
C ALA A 8 10.56 2.02 19.21
N ASN A 9 11.25 2.21 20.35
CA ASN A 9 12.35 3.16 20.49
C ASN A 9 12.01 4.62 20.13
N GLY A 10 10.74 5.04 20.33
CA GLY A 10 10.25 6.37 20.00
C GLY A 10 9.74 6.52 18.56
N GLU A 11 9.77 5.45 17.76
CA GLU A 11 9.27 5.46 16.39
C GLU A 11 7.74 5.34 16.29
N LEU A 12 7.08 4.93 17.40
CA LEU A 12 5.62 4.97 17.57
C LEU A 12 5.28 5.78 18.82
N LEU A 13 4.28 6.66 18.69
CA LEU A 13 3.73 7.38 19.83
C LEU A 13 2.24 7.04 19.94
N VAL A 14 1.77 6.82 21.17
CA VAL A 14 0.37 6.50 21.47
C VAL A 14 -0.20 7.51 22.45
N GLU A 15 -1.32 8.11 22.10
CA GLU A 15 -2.14 8.90 23.00
C GLU A 15 -3.53 8.27 23.12
N ILE A 16 -3.98 7.99 24.33
CA ILE A 16 -5.34 7.51 24.58
C ILE A 16 -6.16 8.65 25.17
N ARG A 17 -7.20 9.05 24.42
CA ARG A 17 -8.12 10.10 24.86
C ARG A 17 -9.54 9.74 24.45
N ASN A 18 -10.48 9.87 25.40
CA ASN A 18 -11.89 9.60 25.15
C ASN A 18 -12.12 8.25 24.44
N HIS A 19 -11.52 7.17 24.96
CA HIS A 19 -11.62 5.81 24.40
C HIS A 19 -11.02 5.61 22.99
N VAL A 20 -10.24 6.55 22.50
CA VAL A 20 -9.55 6.47 21.22
C VAL A 20 -8.05 6.35 21.42
N ALA A 21 -7.46 5.31 20.83
CA ALA A 21 -6.01 5.19 20.73
C ALA A 21 -5.54 5.88 19.43
N THR A 22 -4.87 7.02 19.58
CA THR A 22 -4.20 7.69 18.45
C THR A 22 -2.78 7.16 18.32
N LEU A 23 -2.51 6.46 17.23
CA LEU A 23 -1.20 5.91 16.89
C LEU A 23 -0.49 6.84 15.89
N THR A 24 0.62 7.42 16.32
CA THR A 24 1.46 8.26 15.45
C THR A 24 2.68 7.48 14.99
N LEU A 25 2.85 7.34 13.67
CA LEU A 25 4.08 6.86 13.04
C LEU A 25 5.11 7.98 13.14
N ASN A 26 6.19 7.80 13.91
CA ASN A 26 7.08 8.89 14.32
C ASN A 26 8.51 8.75 13.80
N ARG A 27 8.65 8.60 12.49
CA ARG A 27 9.95 8.68 11.78
C ARG A 27 9.91 9.73 10.66
N PRO A 28 9.59 11.01 10.94
CA PRO A 28 9.36 12.01 9.88
C PRO A 28 10.58 12.24 8.99
N ALA A 29 11.80 12.06 9.48
CA ALA A 29 13.04 12.15 8.70
C ALA A 29 13.15 11.04 7.64
N ALA A 30 12.53 9.88 7.90
CA ALA A 30 12.45 8.75 6.98
C ALA A 30 11.05 8.64 6.33
N LEU A 31 10.27 9.75 6.28
CA LEU A 31 8.90 9.77 5.74
C LEU A 31 8.00 8.71 6.38
N ASN A 32 8.21 8.43 7.67
CA ASN A 32 7.49 7.43 8.47
C ASN A 32 7.56 6.00 7.91
N ALA A 33 8.66 5.65 7.22
CA ALA A 33 8.89 4.30 6.74
C ALA A 33 8.92 3.30 7.91
N LEU A 34 8.31 2.13 7.72
CA LEU A 34 8.12 1.11 8.74
C LEU A 34 9.44 0.38 9.01
N SER A 35 9.98 0.55 10.20
CA SER A 35 11.06 -0.29 10.72
C SER A 35 10.50 -1.62 11.23
N PHE A 36 11.39 -2.60 11.45
CA PHE A 36 10.97 -3.87 12.05
C PHE A 36 10.40 -3.66 13.47
N ASP A 37 11.02 -2.78 14.26
CA ASP A 37 10.55 -2.42 15.61
C ASP A 37 9.14 -1.80 15.57
N MET A 38 8.84 -0.97 14.55
CA MET A 38 7.49 -0.43 14.35
C MET A 38 6.47 -1.53 14.04
N LEU A 39 6.82 -2.50 13.18
CA LEU A 39 5.91 -3.61 12.84
C LEU A 39 5.60 -4.50 14.06
N GLU A 40 6.61 -4.83 14.86
CA GLU A 40 6.43 -5.57 16.11
C GLU A 40 5.64 -4.75 17.14
N GLY A 41 5.97 -3.47 17.30
CA GLY A 41 5.27 -2.55 18.20
C GLY A 41 3.80 -2.38 17.83
N MET A 42 3.48 -2.16 16.55
CA MET A 42 2.10 -2.11 16.08
C MET A 42 1.37 -3.44 16.31
N THR A 43 2.03 -4.56 16.04
CA THR A 43 1.44 -5.90 16.29
C THR A 43 1.06 -6.07 17.76
N ALA A 44 1.95 -5.68 18.70
CA ALA A 44 1.68 -5.75 20.13
C ALA A 44 0.54 -4.82 20.54
N LEU A 45 0.53 -3.57 20.06
CA LEU A 45 -0.51 -2.58 20.34
C LEU A 45 -1.89 -3.02 19.84
N PHE A 46 -1.99 -3.52 18.61
CA PHE A 46 -3.25 -4.04 18.08
C PHE A 46 -3.76 -5.25 18.88
N ASN A 47 -2.87 -6.10 19.40
CA ASN A 47 -3.27 -7.19 20.30
C ASN A 47 -3.86 -6.68 21.62
N ILE A 48 -3.20 -5.69 22.24
CA ILE A 48 -3.66 -5.07 23.49
C ILE A 48 -5.02 -4.40 23.27
N TRP A 49 -5.14 -3.56 22.23
CA TRP A 49 -6.36 -2.82 21.96
C TRP A 49 -7.52 -3.70 21.51
N ALA A 50 -7.25 -4.86 20.92
CA ALA A 50 -8.30 -5.81 20.60
C ALA A 50 -9.06 -6.27 21.86
N LEU A 51 -8.35 -6.45 22.95
CA LEU A 51 -8.88 -7.00 24.21
C LEU A 51 -9.29 -5.92 25.23
N ASP A 52 -8.80 -4.68 25.10
CA ASP A 52 -9.08 -3.60 26.05
C ASP A 52 -10.49 -3.02 25.86
N PRO A 53 -11.46 -3.24 26.79
CA PRO A 53 -12.81 -2.71 26.66
C PRO A 53 -12.87 -1.17 26.71
N ASN A 54 -11.81 -0.50 27.19
CA ASN A 54 -11.75 0.96 27.24
C ASN A 54 -11.35 1.59 25.92
N ILE A 55 -10.91 0.81 24.92
CA ILE A 55 -10.62 1.31 23.58
C ILE A 55 -11.82 1.03 22.66
N HIS A 56 -12.42 2.08 22.13
CA HIS A 56 -13.55 2.00 21.22
C HIS A 56 -13.14 2.18 19.75
N ALA A 57 -12.07 2.93 19.49
CA ALA A 57 -11.55 3.16 18.14
C ALA A 57 -10.04 3.38 18.15
N ILE A 58 -9.41 3.17 16.98
CA ILE A 58 -8.01 3.48 16.74
C ILE A 58 -7.92 4.47 15.60
N VAL A 59 -7.06 5.50 15.72
CA VAL A 59 -6.75 6.44 14.63
C VAL A 59 -5.25 6.43 14.39
N ALA A 60 -4.81 6.12 13.18
CA ALA A 60 -3.40 6.21 12.78
C ALA A 60 -3.13 7.50 11.99
N VAL A 61 -2.01 8.15 12.33
CA VAL A 61 -1.50 9.36 11.68
C VAL A 61 0.00 9.25 11.43
N GLY A 62 0.52 9.99 10.46
CA GLY A 62 1.97 10.17 10.28
C GLY A 62 2.47 11.43 10.99
N ALA A 63 3.61 11.37 11.65
CA ALA A 63 4.28 12.55 12.20
C ALA A 63 4.82 13.44 11.08
N GLY A 64 4.79 14.74 11.29
CA GLY A 64 5.21 15.75 10.32
C GLY A 64 4.18 15.98 9.21
N GLU A 65 4.59 16.72 8.17
CA GLU A 65 3.66 17.17 7.13
C GLU A 65 3.83 16.46 5.78
N LYS A 66 4.85 15.61 5.63
CA LYS A 66 5.23 15.07 4.32
C LYS A 66 4.58 13.73 3.98
N ALA A 67 4.40 12.87 4.98
CA ALA A 67 3.97 11.50 4.73
C ALA A 67 3.12 10.95 5.87
N PHE A 68 2.11 10.19 5.52
CA PHE A 68 1.54 9.21 6.43
C PHE A 68 2.57 8.08 6.63
N CYS A 69 2.95 7.37 5.55
CA CYS A 69 3.99 6.35 5.56
C CYS A 69 4.47 6.07 4.12
N ALA A 70 5.77 6.18 3.88
CA ALA A 70 6.37 6.00 2.55
C ALA A 70 6.71 4.54 2.20
N GLY A 71 6.33 3.57 3.05
CA GLY A 71 6.56 2.15 2.82
C GLY A 71 7.39 1.49 3.90
N GLY A 72 7.93 0.31 3.61
CA GLY A 72 8.88 -0.38 4.48
C GLY A 72 10.26 0.26 4.50
N ASP A 73 11.09 -0.08 5.50
CA ASP A 73 12.49 0.35 5.57
C ASP A 73 13.35 -0.44 4.56
N VAL A 74 13.20 -0.08 3.27
CA VAL A 74 13.90 -0.73 2.15
C VAL A 74 15.42 -0.66 2.29
N ARG A 75 15.96 0.35 2.99
CA ARG A 75 17.41 0.42 3.26
C ARG A 75 17.87 -0.65 4.24
N GLY A 76 17.08 -0.87 5.30
CA GLY A 76 17.32 -1.98 6.23
C GLY A 76 17.29 -3.33 5.51
N LEU A 77 16.32 -3.53 4.62
CA LEU A 77 16.23 -4.73 3.78
C LEU A 77 17.43 -4.88 2.83
N TYR A 78 17.86 -3.81 2.17
CA TYR A 78 19.05 -3.82 1.30
C TYR A 78 20.31 -4.21 2.08
N ASN A 79 20.52 -3.63 3.26
CA ASN A 79 21.66 -3.97 4.10
C ASN A 79 21.63 -5.45 4.52
N SER A 80 20.45 -5.99 4.82
CA SER A 80 20.27 -7.41 5.11
C SER A 80 20.67 -8.29 3.94
N LEU A 81 20.27 -7.92 2.71
CA LEU A 81 20.63 -8.63 1.48
C LEU A 81 22.15 -8.66 1.26
N ILE A 82 22.80 -7.50 1.33
CA ILE A 82 24.25 -7.37 1.13
C ILE A 82 25.03 -8.17 2.19
N ASN A 83 24.55 -8.20 3.42
CA ASN A 83 25.14 -8.95 4.53
C ASN A 83 24.71 -10.44 4.56
N LYS A 84 23.93 -10.89 3.58
CA LYS A 84 23.44 -12.28 3.47
C LYS A 84 22.67 -12.76 4.71
N ASN A 85 21.93 -11.87 5.35
CA ASN A 85 21.05 -12.23 6.48
C ASN A 85 19.67 -12.64 5.95
N GLU A 86 19.58 -13.87 5.44
CA GLU A 86 18.36 -14.40 4.82
C GLU A 86 17.18 -14.53 5.79
N HIS A 87 17.44 -14.64 7.10
CA HIS A 87 16.37 -14.75 8.09
C HIS A 87 15.66 -13.42 8.32
N PHE A 88 16.35 -12.29 8.19
CA PHE A 88 15.77 -10.99 8.48
C PHE A 88 14.61 -10.62 7.54
N HIS A 89 14.82 -10.77 6.23
CA HIS A 89 13.74 -10.40 5.29
C HIS A 89 12.53 -11.34 5.40
N GLN A 90 12.74 -12.64 5.61
CA GLN A 90 11.64 -13.57 5.84
C GLN A 90 10.84 -13.18 7.09
N GLN A 91 11.51 -12.85 8.19
CA GLN A 91 10.88 -12.42 9.43
C GLN A 91 10.13 -11.09 9.23
N TYR A 92 10.79 -10.11 8.60
CA TYR A 92 10.22 -8.79 8.33
C TYR A 92 8.87 -8.89 7.60
N PHE A 93 8.85 -9.54 6.44
CA PHE A 93 7.63 -9.66 5.64
C PHE A 93 6.57 -10.56 6.27
N SER A 94 6.98 -11.59 7.03
CA SER A 94 6.03 -12.43 7.76
C SER A 94 5.29 -11.62 8.84
N VAL A 95 6.00 -10.77 9.58
CA VAL A 95 5.41 -9.90 10.60
C VAL A 95 4.55 -8.81 9.95
N GLU A 96 5.05 -8.16 8.90
CA GLU A 96 4.33 -7.12 8.18
C GLU A 96 3.01 -7.62 7.60
N TYR A 97 3.04 -8.76 6.88
CA TYR A 97 1.83 -9.31 6.25
C TYR A 97 0.83 -9.86 7.27
N ALA A 98 1.31 -10.43 8.37
CA ALA A 98 0.43 -10.84 9.47
C ALA A 98 -0.25 -9.62 10.12
N LEU A 99 0.48 -8.51 10.33
CA LEU A 99 -0.07 -7.27 10.82
C LEU A 99 -1.11 -6.68 9.84
N ASN A 100 -0.78 -6.62 8.55
CA ASN A 100 -1.69 -6.11 7.53
C ASN A 100 -2.98 -6.93 7.47
N TYR A 101 -2.88 -8.27 7.51
CA TYR A 101 -4.05 -9.13 7.58
C TYR A 101 -4.89 -8.85 8.83
N ARG A 102 -4.26 -8.70 9.99
CA ARG A 102 -4.93 -8.37 11.26
C ARG A 102 -5.67 -7.03 11.17
N ILE A 103 -5.07 -6.01 10.59
CA ILE A 103 -5.69 -4.69 10.35
C ILE A 103 -6.94 -4.86 9.49
N HIS A 104 -6.89 -5.59 8.40
CA HIS A 104 -8.06 -5.87 7.55
C HIS A 104 -9.19 -6.62 8.28
N ARG A 105 -8.86 -7.41 9.30
CA ARG A 105 -9.84 -8.18 10.07
C ARG A 105 -10.25 -7.52 11.37
N PHE A 106 -9.60 -6.39 11.73
CA PHE A 106 -9.70 -5.81 13.06
C PHE A 106 -11.13 -5.46 13.44
N LEU A 107 -11.85 -4.69 12.61
CA LEU A 107 -13.26 -4.37 12.87
C LEU A 107 -14.12 -5.63 13.02
N LYS A 108 -13.96 -6.59 12.12
CA LYS A 108 -14.78 -7.82 12.15
C LYS A 108 -14.54 -8.64 13.42
N ASN A 109 -13.30 -8.66 13.90
CA ASN A 109 -12.90 -9.49 15.03
C ASN A 109 -13.17 -8.83 16.39
N THR A 110 -13.21 -7.48 16.44
CA THR A 110 -13.25 -6.72 17.69
C THR A 110 -14.45 -5.78 17.81
N GLY A 111 -15.13 -5.48 16.72
CA GLY A 111 -16.16 -4.42 16.66
C GLY A 111 -15.60 -2.99 16.70
N LYS A 112 -14.27 -2.82 16.79
CA LYS A 112 -13.61 -1.52 16.93
C LYS A 112 -13.12 -1.00 15.59
N PRO A 113 -13.55 0.19 15.13
CA PRO A 113 -13.06 0.78 13.90
C PRO A 113 -11.59 1.22 14.01
N TYR A 114 -10.85 0.96 12.93
CA TYR A 114 -9.52 1.51 12.69
C TYR A 114 -9.59 2.54 11.57
N ILE A 115 -9.15 3.75 11.83
CA ILE A 115 -9.17 4.89 10.92
C ILE A 115 -7.74 5.23 10.52
N ALA A 116 -7.45 5.30 9.22
CA ALA A 116 -6.18 5.77 8.71
C ALA A 116 -6.34 7.19 8.11
N MET A 117 -5.67 8.18 8.71
CA MET A 117 -5.60 9.55 8.20
C MET A 117 -4.46 9.63 7.19
N ILE A 118 -4.73 9.29 5.94
CA ILE A 118 -3.74 9.12 4.88
C ILE A 118 -3.41 10.45 4.16
N ASP A 119 -2.96 11.45 4.90
CA ASP A 119 -2.52 12.73 4.33
C ASP A 119 -0.99 12.74 4.10
N GLY A 120 -0.53 13.26 2.98
CA GLY A 120 0.86 13.19 2.53
C GLY A 120 1.15 11.92 1.70
N ILE A 121 2.41 11.46 1.71
CA ILE A 121 2.86 10.26 0.98
C ILE A 121 2.33 9.00 1.65
N VAL A 122 1.73 8.10 0.85
CA VAL A 122 1.23 6.78 1.25
C VAL A 122 1.65 5.77 0.19
N MET A 123 2.69 4.98 0.46
CA MET A 123 3.27 4.08 -0.54
C MET A 123 3.65 2.73 0.09
N GLY A 124 3.67 1.66 -0.70
CA GLY A 124 4.12 0.32 -0.27
C GLY A 124 3.54 -0.11 1.07
N GLY A 125 4.36 -0.39 2.09
CA GLY A 125 3.93 -0.74 3.44
C GLY A 125 2.95 0.27 4.07
N GLY A 126 3.00 1.57 3.69
CA GLY A 126 2.01 2.56 4.07
C GLY A 126 0.62 2.27 3.51
N MET A 127 0.54 1.72 2.29
CA MET A 127 -0.70 1.15 1.76
C MET A 127 -1.10 -0.08 2.58
N GLY A 128 -0.16 -0.96 2.90
CA GLY A 128 -0.41 -2.18 3.69
C GLY A 128 -1.12 -1.90 5.01
N ILE A 129 -0.63 -0.94 5.80
CA ILE A 129 -1.24 -0.59 7.09
C ILE A 129 -2.48 0.29 6.98
N SER A 130 -2.78 0.87 5.81
CA SER A 130 -3.95 1.71 5.61
C SER A 130 -5.09 1.02 4.85
N GLN A 131 -4.82 0.13 3.89
CA GLN A 131 -5.88 -0.44 3.05
C GLN A 131 -6.84 -1.38 3.79
N GLY A 132 -6.41 -1.93 4.92
CA GLY A 132 -7.29 -2.68 5.82
C GLY A 132 -8.09 -1.84 6.80
N ALA A 133 -7.91 -0.51 6.81
CA ALA A 133 -8.63 0.37 7.72
C ALA A 133 -10.15 0.36 7.43
N THR A 134 -10.92 0.54 8.48
CA THR A 134 -12.39 0.70 8.40
C THR A 134 -12.76 1.95 7.61
N LEU A 135 -11.98 3.03 7.81
CA LEU A 135 -12.12 4.29 7.09
C LEU A 135 -10.72 4.81 6.72
N ARG A 136 -10.51 5.07 5.45
CA ARG A 136 -9.30 5.68 4.87
C ARG A 136 -9.66 7.11 4.51
N ILE A 137 -9.12 8.06 5.24
CA ILE A 137 -9.43 9.49 5.09
C ILE A 137 -8.26 10.17 4.39
N ALA A 138 -8.46 10.50 3.12
CA ALA A 138 -7.49 11.25 2.33
C ALA A 138 -7.51 12.74 2.70
N GLY A 139 -6.35 13.39 2.61
CA GLY A 139 -6.18 14.82 2.81
C GLY A 139 -5.72 15.53 1.53
N GLU A 140 -5.48 16.82 1.66
CA GLU A 140 -5.04 17.68 0.55
C GLU A 140 -3.68 17.26 -0.02
N ARG A 141 -2.79 16.76 0.83
CA ARG A 141 -1.42 16.37 0.47
C ARG A 141 -1.30 14.92 0.04
N THR A 142 -2.39 14.13 0.04
CA THR A 142 -2.34 12.71 -0.30
C THR A 142 -1.65 12.45 -1.63
N ARG A 143 -0.65 11.57 -1.59
CA ARG A 143 0.12 11.06 -2.72
C ARG A 143 0.27 9.55 -2.53
N MET A 144 -0.54 8.80 -3.23
CA MET A 144 -0.66 7.35 -3.06
C MET A 144 -0.09 6.61 -4.27
N ALA A 145 0.73 5.58 -4.03
CA ALA A 145 1.26 4.73 -5.10
C ALA A 145 1.71 3.36 -4.57
N MET A 146 1.80 2.39 -5.49
CA MET A 146 2.52 1.12 -5.33
C MET A 146 3.67 1.08 -6.35
N PRO A 147 4.85 1.67 -6.02
CA PRO A 147 5.93 1.86 -7.00
C PRO A 147 6.91 0.69 -7.08
N GLU A 148 6.58 -0.47 -6.54
CA GLU A 148 7.47 -1.61 -6.30
C GLU A 148 8.16 -2.09 -7.57
N THR A 149 7.50 -2.05 -8.73
CA THR A 149 8.11 -2.44 -10.02
C THR A 149 9.32 -1.59 -10.40
N ALA A 150 9.48 -0.40 -9.79
CA ALA A 150 10.64 0.47 -9.98
C ALA A 150 11.87 0.02 -9.20
N ILE A 151 11.70 -0.83 -8.19
CA ILE A 151 12.79 -1.36 -7.36
C ILE A 151 12.99 -2.86 -7.52
N GLY A 152 12.42 -3.47 -8.56
CA GLY A 152 12.56 -4.90 -8.79
C GLY A 152 11.71 -5.77 -7.86
N LEU A 153 10.62 -5.21 -7.32
CA LEU A 153 9.61 -5.88 -6.51
C LEU A 153 8.23 -5.78 -7.22
N PHE A 154 7.25 -6.43 -6.73
CA PHE A 154 5.84 -6.35 -7.15
C PHE A 154 5.02 -5.61 -6.07
N PRO A 155 3.83 -5.08 -6.37
CA PRO A 155 2.91 -4.54 -5.37
C PRO A 155 2.50 -5.61 -4.36
N ASP A 156 3.07 -5.56 -3.16
CA ASP A 156 2.88 -6.51 -2.05
C ASP A 156 1.94 -5.94 -0.96
N VAL A 157 2.09 -6.33 0.28
CA VAL A 157 1.35 -5.84 1.47
C VAL A 157 -0.18 -5.91 1.34
N GLY A 158 -0.69 -6.90 0.61
CA GLY A 158 -2.09 -7.02 0.22
C GLY A 158 -2.42 -6.31 -1.10
N GLY A 159 -1.43 -5.79 -1.82
CA GLY A 159 -1.58 -5.15 -3.13
C GLY A 159 -2.30 -6.02 -4.14
N SER A 160 -2.03 -7.32 -4.12
CA SER A 160 -2.80 -8.31 -4.90
C SER A 160 -4.30 -8.18 -4.67
N TYR A 161 -4.71 -8.06 -3.41
CA TYR A 161 -6.11 -8.07 -3.03
C TYR A 161 -6.80 -6.75 -3.37
N PHE A 162 -6.27 -5.60 -2.94
CA PHE A 162 -6.97 -4.32 -3.11
C PHE A 162 -6.85 -3.77 -4.54
N LEU A 163 -5.73 -4.00 -5.26
CA LEU A 163 -5.62 -3.56 -6.65
C LEU A 163 -6.46 -4.42 -7.61
N SER A 164 -6.54 -5.74 -7.40
CA SER A 164 -7.38 -6.59 -8.26
C SER A 164 -8.88 -6.29 -8.12
N ARG A 165 -9.29 -5.51 -7.12
CA ARG A 165 -10.68 -5.11 -6.85
C ARG A 165 -10.96 -3.64 -7.18
N ALA A 166 -9.96 -2.91 -7.65
CA ALA A 166 -10.16 -1.57 -8.19
C ALA A 166 -11.02 -1.60 -9.47
N PRO A 167 -11.74 -0.53 -9.81
CA PRO A 167 -12.65 -0.51 -10.95
C PRO A 167 -11.94 -0.80 -12.29
N GLY A 168 -12.41 -1.79 -13.04
CA GLY A 168 -11.88 -2.21 -14.35
C GLY A 168 -10.41 -2.58 -14.32
N ALA A 169 -9.62 -2.02 -15.22
CA ALA A 169 -8.18 -2.25 -15.29
C ALA A 169 -7.33 -1.24 -14.51
N ILE A 170 -7.95 -0.35 -13.70
CA ILE A 170 -7.22 0.68 -12.93
C ILE A 170 -6.18 0.04 -12.00
N GLY A 171 -6.54 -1.02 -11.28
CA GLY A 171 -5.60 -1.68 -10.39
C GLY A 171 -4.39 -2.25 -11.11
N LEU A 172 -4.60 -2.89 -12.26
CA LEU A 172 -3.49 -3.37 -13.09
C LEU A 172 -2.62 -2.22 -13.61
N TYR A 173 -3.25 -1.14 -14.09
CA TYR A 173 -2.52 0.08 -14.50
C TYR A 173 -1.64 0.63 -13.38
N LEU A 174 -2.19 0.80 -12.19
CA LEU A 174 -1.45 1.30 -11.02
C LEU A 174 -0.34 0.34 -10.60
N ALA A 175 -0.60 -0.98 -10.61
CA ALA A 175 0.39 -2.01 -10.27
C ALA A 175 1.61 -2.00 -11.20
N LEU A 176 1.38 -1.85 -12.51
CA LEU A 176 2.46 -1.88 -13.49
C LEU A 176 3.22 -0.57 -13.56
N THR A 177 2.52 0.56 -13.54
CA THR A 177 3.15 1.87 -13.73
C THR A 177 3.76 2.43 -12.46
N GLY A 178 3.21 2.10 -11.28
CA GLY A 178 3.54 2.76 -10.03
C GLY A 178 3.16 4.25 -10.02
N THR A 179 2.16 4.63 -10.83
CA THR A 179 1.70 6.01 -10.94
C THR A 179 1.20 6.52 -9.59
N THR A 180 1.66 7.72 -9.22
CA THR A 180 1.17 8.39 -8.01
C THR A 180 -0.16 9.05 -8.29
N ILE A 181 -1.15 8.75 -7.45
CA ILE A 181 -2.50 9.33 -7.51
C ILE A 181 -2.76 10.26 -6.31
N LYS A 182 -3.68 11.19 -6.48
CA LYS A 182 -4.14 12.13 -5.44
C LYS A 182 -5.46 11.68 -4.83
N ALA A 183 -5.98 12.45 -3.87
CA ALA A 183 -7.17 12.11 -3.11
C ALA A 183 -8.38 11.77 -4.00
N ALA A 184 -8.68 12.58 -5.03
CA ALA A 184 -9.83 12.34 -5.92
C ALA A 184 -9.72 10.98 -6.65
N ASP A 185 -8.53 10.66 -7.18
CA ASP A 185 -8.28 9.40 -7.86
C ASP A 185 -8.25 8.21 -6.87
N ALA A 186 -7.76 8.44 -5.65
CA ALA A 186 -7.78 7.42 -4.60
C ALA A 186 -9.22 7.04 -4.21
N LEU A 187 -10.12 8.03 -4.09
CA LEU A 187 -11.55 7.78 -3.88
C LEU A 187 -12.17 7.04 -5.08
N TYR A 188 -11.87 7.49 -6.30
CA TYR A 188 -12.39 6.85 -7.51
C TYR A 188 -11.93 5.41 -7.67
N ALA A 189 -10.67 5.14 -7.34
CA ALA A 189 -10.09 3.79 -7.38
C ALA A 189 -10.54 2.88 -6.23
N GLY A 190 -11.29 3.41 -5.24
CA GLY A 190 -11.68 2.67 -4.03
C GLY A 190 -10.52 2.44 -3.05
N LEU A 191 -9.45 3.23 -3.15
CA LEU A 191 -8.28 3.17 -2.28
C LEU A 191 -8.33 4.19 -1.12
N ALA A 192 -9.33 5.07 -1.11
CA ALA A 192 -9.72 5.94 0.00
C ALA A 192 -11.25 5.99 0.08
N ASP A 193 -11.79 6.33 1.24
CA ASP A 193 -13.24 6.33 1.50
C ASP A 193 -13.81 7.75 1.59
N LEU A 194 -13.04 8.67 2.19
CA LEU A 194 -13.47 10.05 2.45
C LEU A 194 -12.30 11.01 2.19
N TYR A 195 -12.66 12.27 1.92
CA TYR A 195 -11.70 13.36 1.87
C TYR A 195 -12.01 14.37 2.97
N MET A 196 -10.97 14.81 3.69
CA MET A 196 -11.06 15.89 4.67
C MET A 196 -9.93 16.91 4.42
N PRO A 197 -10.26 18.20 4.17
CA PRO A 197 -9.27 19.26 4.15
C PRO A 197 -8.66 19.49 5.54
N PRO A 198 -7.50 20.17 5.67
CA PRO A 198 -6.80 20.32 6.96
C PRO A 198 -7.66 20.87 8.09
N ALA A 199 -8.55 21.84 7.81
CA ALA A 199 -9.45 22.38 8.81
C ALA A 199 -10.46 21.34 9.33
N ALA A 200 -10.98 20.48 8.46
CA ALA A 200 -11.89 19.40 8.84
C ALA A 200 -11.17 18.30 9.64
N GLN A 201 -9.90 18.01 9.31
CA GLN A 201 -9.09 17.08 10.11
C GLN A 201 -8.87 17.61 11.54
N GLN A 202 -8.58 18.90 11.72
CA GLN A 202 -8.49 19.53 13.04
C GLN A 202 -9.81 19.43 13.81
N GLN A 203 -10.93 19.72 13.15
CA GLN A 203 -12.26 19.58 13.74
C GLN A 203 -12.56 18.13 14.13
N PHE A 204 -12.16 17.16 13.30
CA PHE A 204 -12.32 15.74 13.59
C PHE A 204 -11.66 15.37 14.93
N PHE A 205 -10.40 15.72 15.15
CA PHE A 205 -9.72 15.41 16.42
C PHE A 205 -10.32 16.16 17.63
N MET A 206 -10.77 17.41 17.47
CA MET A 206 -11.45 18.14 18.54
C MET A 206 -12.77 17.46 18.91
N GLN A 207 -13.61 17.12 17.94
CA GLN A 207 -14.90 16.50 18.18
C GLN A 207 -14.77 15.05 18.65
N LEU A 208 -13.79 14.31 18.14
CA LEU A 208 -13.46 12.95 18.60
C LEU A 208 -13.13 12.92 20.10
N GLY A 209 -12.38 13.93 20.58
CA GLY A 209 -12.05 14.07 22.00
C GLY A 209 -13.25 14.40 22.92
N GLN A 210 -14.42 14.71 22.35
CA GLN A 210 -15.66 15.04 23.04
C GLN A 210 -16.83 14.14 22.64
N LEU A 211 -16.58 13.14 21.79
CA LEU A 211 -17.60 12.25 21.25
C LEU A 211 -18.28 11.46 22.38
N HIS A 212 -19.60 11.49 22.40
CA HIS A 212 -20.39 10.60 23.24
C HIS A 212 -20.49 9.23 22.56
N TRP A 213 -19.82 8.25 23.12
CA TRP A 213 -19.86 6.90 22.63
C TRP A 213 -21.18 6.20 22.99
N THR A 214 -21.74 5.51 21.99
CA THR A 214 -22.84 4.56 22.18
C THR A 214 -22.32 3.12 22.15
N ASP A 215 -23.22 2.14 22.19
CA ASP A 215 -22.86 0.72 22.03
C ASP A 215 -22.48 0.38 20.58
N ASN A 216 -22.41 1.38 19.69
CA ASN A 216 -22.04 1.23 18.28
C ASN A 216 -20.90 2.19 17.87
N PRO A 217 -19.66 1.92 18.29
CA PRO A 217 -18.51 2.78 17.96
C PRO A 217 -18.32 3.04 16.45
N LEU A 218 -18.61 2.05 15.61
CA LEU A 218 -18.56 2.22 14.16
C LEU A 218 -19.58 3.25 13.64
N GLY A 219 -20.82 3.22 14.15
CA GLY A 219 -21.85 4.19 13.81
C GLY A 219 -21.48 5.61 14.26
N ASP A 220 -20.94 5.74 15.46
CA ASP A 220 -20.52 7.02 16.05
C ASP A 220 -19.40 7.67 15.21
N ILE A 221 -18.34 6.91 14.89
CA ILE A 221 -17.23 7.36 14.05
C ILE A 221 -17.70 7.68 12.63
N THR A 222 -18.54 6.82 12.05
CA THR A 222 -19.04 7.04 10.69
C THR A 222 -19.86 8.33 10.61
N THR A 223 -20.70 8.61 11.61
CA THR A 223 -21.48 9.83 11.69
C THR A 223 -20.59 11.07 11.80
N LEU A 224 -19.61 11.02 12.71
CA LEU A 224 -18.62 12.10 12.89
C LEU A 224 -17.82 12.37 11.60
N THR A 225 -17.25 11.33 11.01
CA THR A 225 -16.40 11.48 9.81
C THR A 225 -17.19 12.01 8.61
N ARG A 226 -18.41 11.51 8.38
CA ARG A 226 -19.26 11.98 7.28
C ARG A 226 -19.71 13.41 7.44
N SER A 227 -19.92 13.88 8.68
CA SER A 227 -20.32 15.28 8.93
C SER A 227 -19.22 16.30 8.58
N LEU A 228 -17.96 15.85 8.53
CA LEU A 228 -16.79 16.68 8.26
C LEU A 228 -16.18 16.44 6.88
N ALA A 229 -16.53 15.35 6.23
CA ALA A 229 -16.04 15.03 4.90
C ALA A 229 -16.62 15.98 3.85
N THR A 230 -15.78 16.33 2.88
CA THR A 230 -16.18 17.15 1.72
C THR A 230 -15.74 16.46 0.43
N PRO A 231 -16.32 16.81 -0.73
CA PRO A 231 -15.75 16.38 -2.00
C PRO A 231 -14.27 16.84 -2.10
N PRO A 232 -13.38 16.02 -2.68
CA PRO A 232 -12.01 16.46 -2.95
C PRO A 232 -12.04 17.60 -3.97
N PRO A 233 -11.02 18.49 -3.95
CA PRO A 233 -10.91 19.54 -4.95
C PRO A 233 -10.78 18.93 -6.35
N GLU A 234 -11.39 19.59 -7.34
CA GLU A 234 -11.20 19.23 -8.74
C GLU A 234 -9.69 19.30 -9.08
N PRO A 235 -9.21 18.44 -9.99
CA PRO A 235 -7.83 18.50 -10.45
C PRO A 235 -7.53 19.89 -11.02
N ASP A 236 -6.54 20.59 -10.46
CA ASP A 236 -6.09 21.87 -11.01
C ASP A 236 -5.53 21.65 -12.42
N ALA A 237 -6.06 22.38 -13.39
CA ALA A 237 -5.60 22.36 -14.79
C ALA A 237 -4.10 22.73 -14.95
N THR A 238 -3.49 23.34 -13.93
CA THR A 238 -2.07 23.66 -13.89
C THR A 238 -1.20 22.53 -13.34
N SER A 239 -1.82 21.50 -12.77
CA SER A 239 -1.08 20.35 -12.24
C SER A 239 -0.51 19.51 -13.40
N ALA A 240 0.69 18.95 -13.22
CA ALA A 240 1.31 18.02 -14.16
C ALA A 240 0.51 16.69 -14.30
N GLN A 241 -0.63 16.58 -13.68
CA GLN A 241 -1.54 15.46 -13.77
C GLN A 241 -2.37 15.62 -15.05
N ILE A 242 -2.12 14.76 -16.04
CA ILE A 242 -2.64 14.86 -17.40
C ILE A 242 -4.17 14.79 -17.45
N ALA A 243 -4.78 13.95 -16.64
CA ALA A 243 -6.22 13.84 -16.47
C ALA A 243 -6.53 12.96 -15.24
N PRO A 244 -7.71 13.10 -14.59
CA PRO A 244 -8.13 12.20 -13.53
C PRO A 244 -8.36 10.78 -14.05
N LEU A 245 -8.19 9.77 -13.19
CA LEU A 245 -8.39 8.36 -13.54
C LEU A 245 -9.79 8.09 -14.11
N SER A 246 -10.80 8.83 -13.66
CA SER A 246 -12.16 8.71 -14.17
C SER A 246 -12.27 9.04 -15.67
N ALA A 247 -11.55 10.08 -16.12
CA ALA A 247 -11.51 10.45 -17.53
C ALA A 247 -10.59 9.51 -18.36
N LEU A 248 -9.55 8.96 -17.74
CA LEU A 248 -8.64 8.01 -18.38
C LEU A 248 -9.17 6.57 -18.41
N ARG A 249 -10.21 6.26 -17.62
CA ARG A 249 -10.76 4.92 -17.47
C ARG A 249 -11.03 4.19 -18.79
N PRO A 250 -11.67 4.81 -19.82
CA PRO A 250 -11.93 4.12 -21.08
C PRO A 250 -10.65 3.72 -21.82
N ALA A 251 -9.58 4.52 -21.72
CA ALA A 251 -8.29 4.20 -22.31
C ALA A 251 -7.53 3.14 -21.50
N ILE A 252 -7.55 3.25 -20.16
CA ILE A 252 -6.97 2.24 -19.26
C ILE A 252 -7.61 0.87 -19.50
N ASP A 253 -8.94 0.80 -19.55
CA ASP A 253 -9.64 -0.47 -19.79
C ASP A 253 -9.30 -1.02 -21.19
N LEU A 254 -9.22 -0.17 -22.24
CA LEU A 254 -8.88 -0.62 -23.58
C LEU A 254 -7.47 -1.23 -23.65
N HIS A 255 -6.49 -0.58 -23.03
CA HIS A 255 -5.09 -0.97 -23.20
C HIS A 255 -4.60 -2.00 -22.19
N PHE A 256 -5.22 -2.09 -21.02
CA PHE A 256 -4.77 -2.97 -19.93
C PHE A 256 -5.69 -4.18 -19.70
N ALA A 257 -7.01 -4.05 -19.91
CA ALA A 257 -7.91 -5.17 -19.64
C ALA A 257 -7.74 -6.29 -20.66
N ASN A 258 -7.73 -7.54 -20.17
CA ASN A 258 -7.73 -8.75 -21.00
C ASN A 258 -6.56 -8.85 -22.02
N GLN A 259 -5.49 -8.09 -21.81
CA GLN A 259 -4.29 -8.21 -22.66
C GLN A 259 -3.54 -9.50 -22.33
N PRO A 260 -3.10 -10.27 -23.33
CA PRO A 260 -2.45 -11.56 -23.09
C PRO A 260 -1.07 -11.43 -22.42
N SER A 261 -0.41 -10.27 -22.57
CA SER A 261 0.92 -10.03 -22.01
C SER A 261 1.20 -8.54 -21.82
N VAL A 262 2.25 -8.20 -21.05
CA VAL A 262 2.73 -6.82 -20.95
C VAL A 262 3.21 -6.29 -22.30
N GLN A 263 3.80 -7.14 -23.13
CA GLN A 263 4.17 -6.76 -24.52
C GLN A 263 2.93 -6.35 -25.34
N ALA A 264 1.80 -7.05 -25.16
CA ALA A 264 0.56 -6.68 -25.84
C ALA A 264 0.00 -5.35 -25.30
N ILE A 265 0.14 -5.06 -24.00
CA ILE A 265 -0.19 -3.75 -23.42
C ILE A 265 0.66 -2.67 -24.11
N MET A 266 1.97 -2.85 -24.18
CA MET A 266 2.88 -1.89 -24.84
C MET A 266 2.50 -1.65 -26.30
N THR A 267 2.27 -2.71 -27.07
CA THR A 267 1.84 -2.61 -28.47
C THR A 267 0.50 -1.89 -28.61
N SER A 268 -0.46 -2.18 -27.71
CA SER A 268 -1.76 -1.51 -27.71
C SER A 268 -1.63 0.00 -27.45
N LEU A 269 -0.78 0.39 -26.48
CA LEU A 269 -0.50 1.80 -26.19
C LEU A 269 0.20 2.50 -27.37
N GLU A 270 1.19 1.86 -28.00
CA GLU A 270 1.93 2.41 -29.15
C GLU A 270 1.03 2.64 -30.37
N ASN A 271 -0.06 1.89 -30.50
CA ASN A 271 -1.05 2.01 -31.55
C ASN A 271 -2.21 2.96 -31.25
N GLU A 272 -2.22 3.65 -30.10
CA GLU A 272 -3.26 4.61 -29.76
C GLU A 272 -3.19 5.85 -30.68
N GLN A 273 -4.31 6.16 -31.35
CA GLN A 273 -4.38 7.26 -32.31
C GLN A 273 -5.24 8.44 -31.83
N ARG A 274 -5.94 8.29 -30.72
CA ARG A 274 -6.84 9.35 -30.21
C ARG A 274 -6.02 10.48 -29.56
N PRO A 275 -6.07 11.71 -30.10
CA PRO A 275 -5.28 12.83 -29.57
C PRO A 275 -5.52 13.11 -28.07
N LEU A 276 -6.77 12.85 -27.60
CA LEU A 276 -7.15 13.03 -26.20
C LEU A 276 -6.26 12.26 -25.22
N TYR A 277 -5.72 11.11 -25.60
CA TYR A 277 -4.91 10.26 -24.76
C TYR A 277 -3.41 10.31 -25.06
N GLY A 278 -2.97 11.10 -26.04
CA GLY A 278 -1.59 11.10 -26.54
C GLY A 278 -0.54 11.35 -25.44
N ASP A 279 -0.74 12.36 -24.62
CA ASP A 279 0.20 12.67 -23.53
C ASP A 279 0.21 11.58 -22.44
N TRP A 280 -0.95 11.07 -22.08
CA TRP A 280 -1.07 9.98 -21.12
C TRP A 280 -0.39 8.69 -21.63
N VAL A 281 -0.60 8.34 -22.88
CA VAL A 281 0.04 7.17 -23.53
C VAL A 281 1.56 7.31 -23.51
N LYS A 282 2.08 8.47 -23.94
CA LYS A 282 3.51 8.73 -23.93
C LYS A 282 4.12 8.56 -22.56
N GLN A 283 3.52 9.18 -21.53
CA GLN A 283 4.00 9.06 -20.16
C GLN A 283 3.88 7.64 -19.63
N THR A 284 2.79 6.92 -19.94
CA THR A 284 2.60 5.53 -19.53
C THR A 284 3.67 4.62 -20.12
N ILE A 285 3.96 4.74 -21.41
CA ILE A 285 5.03 3.99 -22.07
C ILE A 285 6.40 4.30 -21.43
N GLU A 286 6.70 5.57 -21.18
CA GLU A 286 7.95 5.98 -20.53
C GLU A 286 8.09 5.41 -19.10
N LEU A 287 6.99 5.36 -18.34
CA LEU A 287 6.98 4.73 -17.02
C LEU A 287 7.24 3.23 -17.13
N LEU A 288 6.51 2.52 -17.97
CA LEU A 288 6.66 1.06 -18.15
C LEU A 288 8.08 0.68 -18.58
N LYS A 289 8.69 1.46 -19.49
CA LYS A 289 10.07 1.23 -19.94
C LYS A 289 11.13 1.37 -18.84
N LYS A 290 10.83 2.08 -17.76
CA LYS A 290 11.73 2.25 -16.61
C LYS A 290 11.61 1.14 -15.56
N ARG A 291 10.55 0.30 -15.64
CA ARG A 291 10.31 -0.77 -14.66
C ARG A 291 11.07 -2.03 -15.00
N SER A 292 11.30 -2.89 -14.00
CA SER A 292 11.84 -4.23 -14.26
C SER A 292 10.92 -5.00 -15.21
N PRO A 293 11.41 -5.46 -16.37
CA PRO A 293 10.61 -6.25 -17.31
C PRO A 293 10.03 -7.51 -16.67
N THR A 294 10.80 -8.18 -15.83
CA THR A 294 10.34 -9.37 -15.08
C THR A 294 9.21 -9.00 -14.12
N MET A 295 9.38 -7.93 -13.33
CA MET A 295 8.36 -7.55 -12.34
C MET A 295 7.09 -7.02 -13.00
N LEU A 296 7.14 -6.39 -14.15
CA LEU A 296 5.94 -6.06 -14.90
C LEU A 296 5.12 -7.32 -15.24
N CYS A 297 5.78 -8.37 -15.73
CA CYS A 297 5.11 -9.63 -16.07
C CYS A 297 4.59 -10.37 -14.82
N VAL A 298 5.37 -10.36 -13.74
CA VAL A 298 4.99 -10.96 -12.45
C VAL A 298 3.80 -10.20 -11.86
N ALA A 299 3.85 -8.88 -11.79
CA ALA A 299 2.75 -8.06 -11.24
C ALA A 299 1.45 -8.20 -12.05
N LYS A 300 1.54 -8.28 -13.41
CA LYS A 300 0.35 -8.56 -14.22
C LYS A 300 -0.30 -9.87 -13.82
N ARG A 301 0.46 -10.97 -13.79
CA ARG A 301 -0.06 -12.29 -13.40
C ARG A 301 -0.60 -12.29 -11.96
N GLN A 302 0.10 -11.64 -11.03
CA GLN A 302 -0.31 -11.48 -9.65
C GLN A 302 -1.71 -10.88 -9.54
N ILE A 303 -1.94 -9.70 -10.15
CA ILE A 303 -3.23 -8.99 -10.09
C ILE A 303 -4.36 -9.82 -10.71
N GLU A 304 -4.10 -10.48 -11.85
CA GLU A 304 -5.08 -11.33 -12.52
C GLU A 304 -5.42 -12.57 -11.68
N THR A 305 -4.43 -13.21 -11.07
CA THR A 305 -4.63 -14.38 -10.20
C THR A 305 -5.41 -14.01 -8.94
N ALA A 306 -5.09 -12.87 -8.33
CA ALA A 306 -5.66 -12.42 -7.07
C ALA A 306 -7.15 -12.03 -7.16
N ALA A 307 -7.68 -11.81 -8.36
CA ALA A 307 -9.08 -11.40 -8.56
C ALA A 307 -10.09 -12.37 -7.92
N THR A 308 -9.76 -13.66 -7.83
CA THR A 308 -10.60 -14.72 -7.26
C THR A 308 -10.09 -15.26 -5.92
N MET A 309 -8.94 -14.78 -5.42
CA MET A 309 -8.33 -15.27 -4.18
C MET A 309 -8.94 -14.60 -2.94
N THR A 310 -8.88 -15.32 -1.81
CA THR A 310 -9.15 -14.72 -0.50
C THR A 310 -8.01 -13.76 -0.10
N LEU A 311 -8.27 -12.88 0.86
CA LEU A 311 -7.24 -12.00 1.41
C LEU A 311 -6.05 -12.79 1.99
N ALA A 312 -6.34 -13.87 2.74
CA ALA A 312 -5.31 -14.72 3.34
C ALA A 312 -4.45 -15.40 2.28
N ASP A 313 -5.06 -15.87 1.20
CA ASP A 313 -4.33 -16.51 0.10
C ASP A 313 -3.50 -15.51 -0.70
N CYS A 314 -3.97 -14.26 -0.87
CA CYS A 314 -3.18 -13.19 -1.43
C CYS A 314 -1.89 -12.96 -0.61
N PHE A 315 -1.97 -12.84 0.71
CA PHE A 315 -0.79 -12.67 1.56
C PHE A 315 0.15 -13.88 1.53
N ARG A 316 -0.40 -15.10 1.48
CA ARG A 316 0.42 -16.33 1.33
C ARG A 316 1.14 -16.36 -0.02
N MET A 317 0.47 -16.00 -1.09
CA MET A 317 1.06 -15.87 -2.42
C MET A 317 2.16 -14.80 -2.42
N GLU A 318 1.87 -13.62 -1.91
CA GLU A 318 2.83 -12.50 -1.84
C GLU A 318 4.08 -12.89 -1.04
N LEU A 319 3.94 -13.61 0.10
CA LEU A 319 5.10 -14.04 0.88
C LEU A 319 5.98 -15.05 0.11
N ASN A 320 5.39 -15.97 -0.65
CA ASN A 320 6.15 -16.85 -1.55
C ASN A 320 6.88 -16.02 -2.63
N MET A 321 6.20 -15.07 -3.25
CA MET A 321 6.76 -14.23 -4.31
C MET A 321 7.91 -13.35 -3.79
N VAL A 322 7.79 -12.80 -2.58
CA VAL A 322 8.85 -12.01 -1.94
C VAL A 322 10.12 -12.84 -1.76
N GLN A 323 10.02 -14.10 -1.32
CA GLN A 323 11.19 -14.96 -1.20
C GLN A 323 11.93 -15.12 -2.53
N ALA A 324 11.19 -15.27 -3.64
CA ALA A 324 11.78 -15.34 -4.97
C ALA A 324 12.45 -14.01 -5.37
N CYS A 325 11.87 -12.86 -5.00
CA CYS A 325 12.47 -11.55 -5.26
C CYS A 325 13.81 -11.39 -4.55
N PHE A 326 13.96 -11.86 -3.30
CA PHE A 326 15.22 -11.77 -2.56
C PHE A 326 16.33 -12.61 -3.17
N GLY A 327 16.02 -13.63 -3.97
CA GLY A 327 16.96 -14.37 -4.79
C GLY A 327 17.24 -13.76 -6.17
N SER A 328 16.56 -12.66 -6.54
CA SER A 328 16.63 -12.07 -7.87
C SER A 328 17.66 -10.92 -7.96
N HIS A 329 18.25 -10.74 -9.16
CA HIS A 329 19.13 -9.60 -9.47
C HIS A 329 18.39 -8.27 -9.34
N ASP A 330 17.17 -8.20 -9.85
CA ASP A 330 16.45 -6.94 -10.06
C ASP A 330 16.09 -6.22 -8.76
N LEU A 331 15.84 -6.96 -7.65
CA LEU A 331 15.55 -6.32 -6.37
C LEU A 331 16.76 -5.56 -5.83
N ILE A 332 17.94 -6.18 -5.85
CA ILE A 332 19.20 -5.54 -5.38
C ILE A 332 19.54 -4.34 -6.24
N GLU A 333 19.47 -4.52 -7.55
CA GLU A 333 19.78 -3.48 -8.53
C GLU A 333 18.82 -2.31 -8.49
N GLY A 334 17.52 -2.58 -8.39
CA GLY A 334 16.51 -1.54 -8.31
C GLY A 334 16.64 -0.69 -7.05
N ILE A 335 16.87 -1.33 -5.90
CA ILE A 335 17.12 -0.62 -4.63
C ILE A 335 18.41 0.19 -4.73
N ARG A 336 19.50 -0.38 -5.28
CA ARG A 336 20.76 0.34 -5.51
C ARG A 336 20.50 1.62 -6.31
N ALA A 337 19.91 1.48 -7.49
CA ALA A 337 19.72 2.57 -8.43
C ALA A 337 18.83 3.69 -7.89
N LEU A 338 17.76 3.35 -7.16
CA LEU A 338 16.77 4.33 -6.73
C LEU A 338 17.10 4.95 -5.36
N LEU A 339 17.61 4.16 -4.39
CA LEU A 339 17.70 4.56 -2.99
C LEU A 339 19.13 4.70 -2.46
N ILE A 340 20.10 3.96 -2.98
CA ILE A 340 21.48 3.95 -2.51
C ILE A 340 22.32 4.93 -3.35
N ASP A 341 22.54 4.61 -4.63
CA ASP A 341 23.37 5.43 -5.54
C ASP A 341 22.59 6.61 -6.10
N LYS A 342 21.25 6.49 -6.21
CA LYS A 342 20.32 7.50 -6.72
C LYS A 342 20.63 7.96 -8.15
N ASP A 343 21.22 7.07 -8.94
CA ASP A 343 21.50 7.31 -10.36
C ASP A 343 20.24 7.16 -11.24
N ASN A 344 19.17 6.53 -10.69
CA ASN A 344 17.91 6.24 -11.37
C ASN A 344 18.09 5.49 -12.71
N ALA A 345 19.16 4.71 -12.82
CA ALA A 345 19.54 3.95 -14.00
C ALA A 345 19.75 2.46 -13.67
N PRO A 346 18.67 1.73 -13.32
CA PRO A 346 18.78 0.31 -12.99
C PRO A 346 19.13 -0.51 -14.24
N ARG A 347 19.98 -1.51 -14.06
CA ARG A 347 20.40 -2.47 -15.10
C ARG A 347 19.63 -3.77 -14.90
N TRP A 348 18.39 -3.79 -15.42
CA TRP A 348 17.51 -4.95 -15.27
C TRP A 348 18.06 -6.20 -15.93
N ASN A 349 17.77 -7.37 -15.38
CA ASN A 349 18.13 -8.66 -15.97
C ASN A 349 16.95 -9.65 -15.89
N PRO A 350 16.26 -9.95 -17.00
CA PRO A 350 16.53 -9.52 -18.36
C PRO A 350 16.29 -8.02 -18.61
N ALA A 351 16.94 -7.47 -19.63
CA ALA A 351 16.88 -6.05 -19.95
C ALA A 351 15.61 -5.64 -20.71
N SER A 352 14.90 -6.58 -21.33
CA SER A 352 13.73 -6.34 -22.16
C SER A 352 12.60 -7.33 -21.91
N LEU A 353 11.36 -6.90 -22.20
CA LEU A 353 10.16 -7.76 -22.09
C LEU A 353 10.23 -9.01 -22.98
N THR A 354 10.91 -8.92 -24.12
CA THR A 354 11.04 -10.03 -25.07
C THR A 354 11.92 -11.16 -24.56
N GLU A 355 12.76 -10.88 -23.57
CA GLU A 355 13.65 -11.86 -22.95
C GLU A 355 13.02 -12.54 -21.73
N VAL A 356 11.89 -12.01 -21.22
CA VAL A 356 11.18 -12.60 -20.07
C VAL A 356 10.44 -13.86 -20.53
N THR A 357 10.83 -15.01 -20.01
CA THR A 357 10.21 -16.29 -20.34
C THR A 357 9.10 -16.66 -19.34
N PRO A 358 8.12 -17.49 -19.74
CA PRO A 358 7.12 -18.03 -18.81
C PRO A 358 7.73 -18.71 -17.59
N ALA A 359 8.83 -19.46 -17.79
CA ALA A 359 9.52 -20.17 -16.70
C ALA A 359 10.11 -19.19 -15.64
N MET A 360 10.59 -18.02 -16.07
CA MET A 360 11.06 -16.98 -15.16
C MET A 360 9.90 -16.44 -14.31
N ILE A 361 8.74 -16.18 -14.93
CA ILE A 361 7.55 -15.72 -14.20
C ILE A 361 7.06 -16.82 -13.24
N ASP A 362 6.99 -18.06 -13.70
CA ASP A 362 6.53 -19.21 -12.89
C ASP A 362 7.37 -19.38 -11.61
N ALA A 363 8.66 -19.04 -11.65
CA ALA A 363 9.56 -19.16 -10.50
C ALA A 363 9.09 -18.33 -9.30
N PHE A 364 8.45 -17.16 -9.52
CA PHE A 364 7.95 -16.30 -8.44
C PHE A 364 6.67 -16.85 -7.78
N PHE A 365 5.92 -17.72 -8.45
CA PHE A 365 4.68 -18.30 -7.93
C PHE A 365 4.85 -19.70 -7.34
N ARG A 366 6.08 -20.23 -7.33
CA ARG A 366 6.35 -21.53 -6.71
C ARG A 366 6.29 -21.40 -5.18
N PRO A 367 5.58 -22.35 -4.49
CA PRO A 367 5.58 -22.37 -3.05
C PRO A 367 7.00 -22.63 -2.50
N HIS A 368 7.45 -21.79 -1.59
CA HIS A 368 8.69 -21.99 -0.84
C HIS A 368 8.52 -22.91 0.37
N TRP A 369 7.29 -23.01 0.86
CA TRP A 369 6.94 -23.82 2.04
C TRP A 369 5.84 -24.81 1.71
N ALA A 370 5.86 -25.96 2.38
CA ALA A 370 4.67 -26.79 2.46
C ALA A 370 3.55 -26.01 3.18
N PRO A 371 2.27 -26.25 2.88
CA PRO A 371 1.17 -25.50 3.50
C PRO A 371 1.21 -25.49 5.04
N SER A 372 1.58 -26.61 5.67
CA SER A 372 1.70 -26.72 7.13
C SER A 372 2.90 -26.01 7.74
N ALA A 373 3.91 -25.65 6.93
CA ALA A 373 5.12 -24.94 7.33
C ALA A 373 5.12 -23.46 6.91
N HIS A 374 4.09 -23.01 6.19
CA HIS A 374 4.02 -21.64 5.72
C HIS A 374 3.95 -20.65 6.89
N PRO A 375 4.77 -19.57 6.94
CA PRO A 375 4.77 -18.62 8.07
C PRO A 375 3.39 -17.99 8.33
N LEU A 376 2.58 -17.83 7.29
CA LEU A 376 1.22 -17.27 7.36
C LEU A 376 0.11 -18.32 7.32
N LYS A 377 0.38 -19.56 7.73
CA LYS A 377 -0.63 -20.65 7.72
C LYS A 377 -1.82 -20.35 8.65
N ASP A 378 -1.55 -19.66 9.76
CA ASP A 378 -2.50 -19.45 10.86
C ASP A 378 -3.22 -18.08 10.78
N LEU A 379 -3.15 -17.34 9.66
CA LEU A 379 -3.77 -16.02 9.51
C LEU A 379 -5.27 -15.98 9.85
N GLU A 380 -5.99 -17.05 9.53
CA GLU A 380 -7.44 -17.13 9.68
C GLU A 380 -7.86 -17.63 11.07
N ILE A 381 -6.90 -18.04 11.90
CA ILE A 381 -7.18 -18.41 13.28
C ILE A 381 -7.45 -17.10 14.05
N THR A 382 -8.69 -16.92 14.44
CA THR A 382 -9.11 -15.79 15.27
C THR A 382 -8.44 -15.94 16.63
N LEU A 383 -7.78 -14.90 17.12
CA LEU A 383 -7.47 -14.79 18.53
C LEU A 383 -8.82 -14.70 19.25
N GLY A 384 -9.20 -15.84 19.89
CA GLY A 384 -10.45 -15.96 20.65
C GLY A 384 -10.43 -15.07 21.90
#